data_d55020532e165ce93b023bc4d914b626
#
_entry.id   d55020532e165ce93b023bc4d914b626
#
_cell.length_a   1.000
_cell.length_b   1.000
_cell.length_c   1.000
_cell.angle_alpha   90.00
_cell.angle_beta   90.00
_cell.angle_gamma   90.00
#
_symmetry.space_group_name_H-M   'P 1'
#
loop_
_entity.id
_entity.type
_entity.pdbx_description
1 polymer ?
#
loop_
_entity_poly.entity_id
_entity_poly.type
_entity_poly.pdbx_seq_one_letter_code
_entity_poly.pdbx_strand_id
1 'polypeptide(L)'
;MEKVLQLTAVIEREEDGYVATCPELDVVSQGNTIEQARLNLLEAVEGFFEIASPSEIRRRLKKETYVMSIMPTAPDIKIRQATRPHHA
;
A
#
# COMPACT_ATOMS: atom_id res chain seq x y z
N MET A 1 16.04 20.01 -2.50
CA MET A 1 16.08 19.23 -1.25
C MET A 1 15.02 18.17 -1.27
N GLU A 2 15.41 16.96 -0.96
CA GLU A 2 14.50 15.84 -0.97
C GLU A 2 13.77 15.70 0.34
N LYS A 3 12.54 15.21 0.26
CA LYS A 3 11.73 14.94 1.42
C LYS A 3 11.43 13.46 1.49
N VAL A 4 11.40 12.93 2.70
CA VAL A 4 10.89 11.58 2.92
C VAL A 4 9.40 11.71 3.24
N LEU A 5 8.59 10.99 2.48
CA LEU A 5 7.15 10.98 2.66
C LEU A 5 6.72 9.68 3.29
N GLN A 6 5.71 9.74 4.13
CA GLN A 6 5.11 8.55 4.69
C GLN A 6 3.88 8.19 3.87
N LEU A 7 3.98 7.10 3.15
CA LEU A 7 2.91 6.62 2.30
C LEU A 7 2.52 5.21 2.75
N THR A 8 1.41 4.73 2.24
CA THR A 8 0.85 3.45 2.66
C THR A 8 1.11 2.39 1.62
N ALA A 9 1.41 1.18 2.07
CA ALA A 9 1.43 0.00 1.22
C ALA A 9 0.34 -0.94 1.72
N VAL A 10 -0.60 -1.28 0.85
CA VAL A 10 -1.62 -2.28 1.12
C VAL A 10 -1.25 -3.52 0.32
N ILE A 11 -1.03 -4.63 1.00
CA ILE A 11 -0.53 -5.83 0.34
C ILE A 11 -1.55 -6.93 0.50
N GLU A 12 -1.92 -7.53 -0.63
CA GLU A 12 -2.92 -8.59 -0.67
C GLU A 12 -2.35 -9.81 -1.36
N ARG A 13 -2.76 -10.97 -0.87
CA ARG A 13 -2.34 -12.21 -1.49
C ARG A 13 -3.13 -12.46 -2.75
N GLU A 14 -2.44 -12.79 -3.82
CA GLU A 14 -3.02 -13.27 -5.06
C GLU A 14 -2.65 -14.73 -5.24
N GLU A 15 -3.09 -15.34 -6.34
CA GLU A 15 -2.90 -16.78 -6.52
C GLU A 15 -1.44 -17.20 -6.38
N ASP A 16 -0.54 -16.51 -7.02
CA ASP A 16 0.86 -16.90 -7.08
C ASP A 16 1.80 -15.90 -6.44
N GLY A 17 1.28 -15.00 -5.64
CA GLY A 17 2.15 -14.01 -5.03
C GLY A 17 1.35 -12.95 -4.31
N TYR A 18 1.88 -11.74 -4.35
CA TYR A 18 1.29 -10.62 -3.60
C TYR A 18 1.23 -9.39 -4.47
N VAL A 19 0.16 -8.63 -4.31
CA VAL A 19 -0.02 -7.34 -4.96
C VAL A 19 0.07 -6.26 -3.90
N ALA A 20 0.86 -5.24 -4.16
CA ALA A 20 1.03 -4.12 -3.26
C ALA A 20 0.52 -2.85 -3.93
N THR A 21 -0.27 -2.08 -3.21
CA THR A 21 -0.87 -0.85 -3.72
C THR A 21 -0.53 0.31 -2.80
N CYS A 22 -0.16 1.43 -3.38
CA CYS A 22 -0.03 2.69 -2.67
C CYS A 22 -1.28 3.51 -2.99
N PRO A 23 -2.27 3.55 -2.10
CA PRO A 23 -3.54 4.21 -2.43
C PRO A 23 -3.39 5.71 -2.61
N GLU A 24 -2.45 6.35 -1.91
CA GLU A 24 -2.27 7.79 -2.03
C GLU A 24 -1.88 8.23 -3.43
N LEU A 25 -1.12 7.36 -4.13
CA LEU A 25 -0.61 7.69 -5.45
C LEU A 25 -1.23 6.84 -6.55
N ASP A 26 -2.03 5.85 -6.17
CA ASP A 26 -2.64 4.93 -7.13
C ASP A 26 -1.57 4.20 -7.94
N VAL A 27 -0.55 3.73 -7.26
CA VAL A 27 0.55 2.96 -7.85
C VAL A 27 0.45 1.53 -7.34
N VAL A 28 0.65 0.58 -8.23
CA VAL A 28 0.51 -0.85 -7.93
C VAL A 28 1.77 -1.58 -8.37
N SER A 29 2.17 -2.55 -7.59
CA SER A 29 3.25 -3.45 -7.95
C SER A 29 2.97 -4.84 -7.41
N GLN A 30 3.87 -5.78 -7.64
CA GLN A 30 3.65 -7.14 -7.19
C GLN A 30 4.99 -7.82 -6.89
N GLY A 31 4.91 -8.96 -6.22
CA GLY A 31 6.10 -9.74 -5.90
C GLY A 31 5.72 -11.12 -5.43
N ASN A 32 6.71 -11.99 -5.30
CA ASN A 32 6.48 -13.37 -4.88
C ASN A 32 6.34 -13.51 -3.38
N THR A 33 6.81 -12.54 -2.64
CA THR A 33 6.71 -12.51 -1.18
C THR A 33 6.16 -11.15 -0.77
N ILE A 34 5.70 -11.05 0.47
CA ILE A 34 5.21 -9.77 1.00
C ILE A 34 6.32 -8.73 0.94
N GLU A 35 7.52 -9.10 1.37
CA GLU A 35 8.63 -8.15 1.37
C GLU A 35 9.02 -7.75 -0.05
N GLN A 36 9.02 -8.70 -0.98
CA GLN A 36 9.35 -8.37 -2.36
C GLN A 36 8.31 -7.44 -2.97
N ALA A 37 7.01 -7.69 -2.70
CA ALA A 37 5.95 -6.82 -3.21
C ALA A 37 6.11 -5.42 -2.64
N ARG A 38 6.46 -5.31 -1.35
CA ARG A 38 6.67 -4.01 -0.72
C ARG A 38 7.84 -3.27 -1.36
N LEU A 39 8.96 -3.95 -1.57
CA LEU A 39 10.14 -3.33 -2.16
C LEU A 39 9.88 -2.93 -3.62
N ASN A 40 9.17 -3.78 -4.35
CA ASN A 40 8.83 -3.45 -5.74
C ASN A 40 7.89 -2.26 -5.80
N LEU A 41 6.99 -2.14 -4.83
CA LEU A 41 6.11 -0.98 -4.76
C LEU A 41 6.93 0.29 -4.46
N LEU A 42 7.86 0.21 -3.54
CA LEU A 42 8.72 1.35 -3.23
C LEU A 42 9.45 1.82 -4.49
N GLU A 43 10.00 0.89 -5.24
CA GLU A 43 10.71 1.21 -6.47
C GLU A 43 9.77 1.85 -7.49
N ALA A 44 8.55 1.31 -7.61
CA ALA A 44 7.56 1.85 -8.53
C ALA A 44 7.15 3.27 -8.15
N VAL A 45 7.00 3.53 -6.86
CA VAL A 45 6.67 4.86 -6.37
C VAL A 45 7.80 5.84 -6.65
N GLU A 46 9.02 5.42 -6.41
CA GLU A 46 10.18 6.27 -6.69
C GLU A 46 10.31 6.56 -8.19
N GLY A 47 10.03 5.56 -9.01
CA GLY A 47 10.01 5.75 -10.46
C GLY A 47 8.92 6.73 -10.89
N PHE A 48 7.76 6.66 -10.25
CA PHE A 48 6.69 7.60 -10.53
C PHE A 48 7.13 9.02 -10.21
N PHE A 49 7.79 9.23 -9.07
CA PHE A 49 8.27 10.56 -8.71
C PHE A 49 9.28 11.11 -9.71
N GLU A 50 10.04 10.24 -10.34
CA GLU A 50 11.04 10.67 -11.32
C GLU A 50 10.42 11.15 -12.62
N ILE A 51 9.28 10.59 -13.01
CA ILE A 51 8.66 10.89 -14.31
C ILE A 51 7.52 11.88 -14.18
N ALA A 52 6.79 11.85 -13.11
CA ALA A 52 5.60 12.68 -12.98
C ALA A 52 5.98 14.14 -12.75
N SER A 53 5.17 15.04 -13.29
CA SER A 53 5.38 16.46 -13.05
C SER A 53 5.07 16.79 -11.59
N PRO A 54 5.66 17.86 -11.06
CA PRO A 54 5.32 18.27 -9.70
C PRO A 54 3.84 18.53 -9.49
N SER A 55 3.15 19.05 -10.50
CA SER A 55 1.72 19.29 -10.37
C SER A 55 0.93 17.99 -10.30
N GLU A 56 1.36 16.97 -11.04
CA GLU A 56 0.73 15.66 -10.97
C GLU A 56 0.91 15.03 -9.59
N ILE A 57 2.12 15.13 -9.05
CA ILE A 57 2.40 14.59 -7.72
C ILE A 57 1.54 15.31 -6.69
N ARG A 58 1.50 16.64 -6.74
CA ARG A 58 0.69 17.39 -5.79
C ARG A 58 -0.79 17.06 -5.89
N ARG A 59 -1.27 16.88 -7.13
CA ARG A 59 -2.67 16.54 -7.35
C ARG A 59 -3.04 15.21 -6.71
N ARG A 60 -2.17 14.21 -6.85
CA ARG A 60 -2.43 12.91 -6.25
C ARG A 60 -2.33 12.96 -4.74
N LEU A 61 -1.35 13.68 -4.20
CA LEU A 61 -1.17 13.76 -2.75
C LEU A 61 -2.23 14.60 -2.05
N LYS A 62 -2.96 15.44 -2.78
CA LYS A 62 -4.09 16.17 -2.20
C LYS A 62 -5.27 15.28 -1.89
N LYS A 63 -5.36 14.16 -2.57
CA LYS A 63 -6.42 13.20 -2.30
C LYS A 63 -6.17 12.60 -0.94
N GLU A 64 -7.07 12.81 -0.02
CA GLU A 64 -6.92 12.28 1.33
C GLU A 64 -7.27 10.80 1.33
N THR A 65 -6.40 10.00 1.94
CA THR A 65 -6.61 8.57 2.04
C THR A 65 -6.50 8.16 3.50
N TYR A 66 -7.52 7.48 3.99
CA TYR A 66 -7.56 7.04 5.36
C TYR A 66 -7.55 5.52 5.41
N VAL A 67 -6.69 4.96 6.25
CA VAL A 67 -6.63 3.52 6.46
C VAL A 67 -7.03 3.28 7.90
N MET A 68 -8.13 2.60 8.11
CA MET A 68 -8.70 2.45 9.43
C MET A 68 -9.13 1.02 9.67
N SER A 69 -9.09 0.61 10.93
CA SER A 69 -9.65 -0.68 11.33
C SER A 69 -11.12 -0.53 11.66
N ILE A 70 -11.88 -1.55 11.37
CA ILE A 70 -13.26 -1.62 11.80
C ILE A 70 -13.43 -2.94 12.56
N MET A 71 -14.38 -2.96 13.50
CA MET A 71 -14.57 -4.13 14.38
C MET A 71 -16.04 -4.54 14.38
N PRO A 72 -16.49 -5.16 13.29
CA PRO A 72 -17.87 -5.63 13.25
C PRO A 72 -18.06 -6.86 14.12
N THR A 73 -19.29 -7.09 14.53
CA THR A 73 -19.66 -8.34 15.16
C THR A 73 -19.89 -9.36 14.06
N ALA A 74 -19.21 -10.48 14.14
CA ALA A 74 -19.33 -11.51 13.12
C ALA A 74 -20.12 -12.70 13.66
N PRO A 75 -20.74 -13.49 12.78
CA PRO A 75 -21.36 -14.74 13.20
C PRO A 75 -20.30 -15.70 13.72
N ASP A 76 -20.76 -16.69 14.49
CA ASP A 76 -19.85 -17.67 15.09
C ASP A 76 -19.41 -18.67 14.05
N ILE A 77 -18.43 -18.29 13.26
CA ILE A 77 -17.85 -19.15 12.23
C ILE A 77 -16.34 -19.11 12.41
N LYS A 78 -15.69 -20.15 11.92
CA LYS A 78 -14.23 -20.17 11.93
C LYS A 78 -13.71 -19.33 10.79
N ILE A 79 -13.00 -18.28 11.14
CA ILE A 79 -12.42 -17.37 10.16
C ILE A 79 -10.91 -17.36 10.35
N ARG A 80 -10.20 -17.57 9.24
CA ARG A 80 -8.77 -17.44 9.27
C ARG A 80 -8.40 -16.03 8.86
N GLN A 81 -7.73 -15.33 9.75
CA GLN A 81 -7.30 -13.96 9.47
C GLN A 81 -5.80 -13.92 9.26
N ALA A 82 -5.37 -13.04 8.37
CA ALA A 82 -3.96 -12.78 8.22
C ALA A 82 -3.44 -12.08 9.46
N THR A 83 -2.21 -12.40 9.82
CA THR A 83 -1.54 -11.74 10.93
C THR A 83 -1.28 -10.29 10.55
N ARG A 84 -1.60 -9.40 11.47
CA ARG A 84 -1.36 -7.98 11.26
C ARG A 84 -0.15 -7.54 12.04
N PRO A 85 0.58 -6.54 11.54
CA PRO A 85 1.61 -5.92 12.35
C PRO A 85 1.00 -5.40 13.64
N HIS A 86 1.69 -5.60 14.73
CA HIS A 86 1.18 -5.21 16.01
C HIS A 86 1.64 -3.80 16.33
N HIS A 87 0.69 -2.95 16.61
CA HIS A 87 1.00 -1.60 17.05
C HIS A 87 0.59 -1.47 18.48
N ALA A 88 1.53 -1.12 19.25
CA ALA A 88 1.23 -0.89 20.65
C ALA A 88 0.48 0.43 20.80
#